data_8e6bac14f15429b84b47db1f071d89bd
#
_entry.id   8e6bac14f15429b84b47db1f071d89bd
#
_cell.length_a   1.000
_cell.length_b   1.000
_cell.length_c   1.000
_cell.angle_alpha   90.00
_cell.angle_beta   90.00
_cell.angle_gamma   90.00
#
_symmetry.space_group_name_H-M   'P 1'
#
loop_
_entity.id
_entity.type
_entity.pdbx_description
1 polymer ?
#
loop_
_entity_poly.entity_id
_entity_poly.type
_entity_poly.pdbx_seq_one_letter_code
_entity_poly.pdbx_strand_id
1 'polypeptide(L)'
;MKFWLKIFLSILLLSLTTLFISTSFVISKSHISNIKREQERSINEFDLIKLSIQNNVDLNISSNNTIKIIAARYGEYYGEKGIHLLLYHKGEFIYKGSELIKQNELKHFLSVEPGTKTIQILEEGNRHYIVLSGVLLDTNQATLIYIRDIQSIYDAKHQSIQMSVALAFSFVIILGFFSYLFAKWITKPIDSLHKGAIAISGGNYSVKIKRTNDEFGDVVNAFNDMAEAIENRTEQLEQKAKERQVFIDDLSHEMNTPLTSIQGYAEFLLSANATEEQKQKSAKNIYSEAKRMKDIYTKLMSITFAREQPIELTTIHVDTVLDEIIDAVSLQLVEKDIKLVQQIHLSEIRGDKTLIYMLLINLIKNSMQAMEDGGIIEIEAYEENNNSILSIRDNGIGIPKDKLEDIVKPFFRVDKSRSRKTGGAGLGLWICKDIVSLHHGELIIESELEKGTIVKIILP
;
A
#
# COMPACT_ATOMS: atom_id res chain seq x y z
N MET A 1 13.17 4.52 18.79
CA MET A 1 13.69 3.17 18.46
C MET A 1 12.99 2.68 17.21
N LYS A 2 13.72 2.29 16.16
CA LYS A 2 13.15 1.84 14.88
C LYS A 2 12.29 0.58 15.09
N PHE A 3 11.19 0.44 14.36
CA PHE A 3 10.18 -0.64 14.53
C PHE A 3 10.79 -2.05 14.50
N TRP A 4 11.69 -2.31 13.56
CA TRP A 4 12.40 -3.58 13.45
C TRP A 4 13.20 -3.95 14.71
N LEU A 5 13.78 -2.94 15.40
CA LEU A 5 14.56 -3.18 16.62
C LEU A 5 13.66 -3.61 17.78
N LYS A 6 12.41 -3.14 17.83
CA LYS A 6 11.42 -3.59 18.83
C LYS A 6 11.07 -5.05 18.61
N ILE A 7 10.77 -5.44 17.35
CA ILE A 7 10.46 -6.84 17.02
C ILE A 7 11.64 -7.75 17.32
N PHE A 8 12.85 -7.34 16.88
CA PHE A 8 14.07 -8.09 17.16
C PHE A 8 14.28 -8.35 18.66
N LEU A 9 14.19 -7.30 19.49
CA LEU A 9 14.37 -7.42 20.93
C LEU A 9 13.29 -8.31 21.57
N SER A 10 12.05 -8.24 21.11
CA SER A 10 10.97 -9.09 21.60
C SER A 10 11.21 -10.57 21.29
N ILE A 11 11.59 -10.89 20.07
CA ILE A 11 11.90 -12.26 19.65
C ILE A 11 13.14 -12.78 20.39
N LEU A 12 14.18 -11.96 20.50
CA LEU A 12 15.41 -12.30 21.22
C LEU A 12 15.11 -12.60 22.68
N LEU A 13 14.35 -11.75 23.36
CA LEU A 13 13.97 -11.95 24.76
C LEU A 13 13.17 -13.25 24.94
N LEU A 14 12.16 -13.47 24.08
CA LEU A 14 11.33 -14.67 24.14
C LEU A 14 12.16 -15.94 23.91
N SER A 15 13.03 -15.95 22.91
CA SER A 15 13.85 -17.11 22.59
C SER A 15 14.90 -17.40 23.67
N LEU A 16 15.51 -16.36 24.26
CA LEU A 16 16.44 -16.55 25.39
C LEU A 16 15.74 -17.05 26.65
N THR A 17 14.57 -16.54 26.98
CA THR A 17 13.79 -17.02 28.14
C THR A 17 13.36 -18.46 27.98
N THR A 18 12.88 -18.85 26.81
CA THR A 18 12.50 -20.25 26.51
C THR A 18 13.70 -21.19 26.54
N LEU A 19 14.83 -20.78 25.96
CA LEU A 19 16.09 -21.53 26.01
C LEU A 19 16.55 -21.73 27.45
N PHE A 20 16.60 -20.67 28.26
CA PHE A 20 17.00 -20.71 29.65
C PHE A 20 16.11 -21.64 30.50
N ILE A 21 14.79 -21.52 30.37
CA ILE A 21 13.85 -22.38 31.11
C ILE A 21 14.03 -23.84 30.68
N SER A 22 14.08 -24.12 29.39
CA SER A 22 14.22 -25.48 28.87
C SER A 22 15.55 -26.13 29.28
N THR A 23 16.66 -25.45 29.12
CA THR A 23 17.97 -25.99 29.49
C THR A 23 18.10 -26.17 30.99
N SER A 24 17.62 -25.22 31.81
CA SER A 24 17.63 -25.33 33.27
C SER A 24 16.81 -26.54 33.72
N PHE A 25 15.62 -26.74 33.14
CA PHE A 25 14.78 -27.89 33.44
C PHE A 25 15.44 -29.23 33.10
N VAL A 26 16.00 -29.33 31.88
CA VAL A 26 16.67 -30.56 31.43
C VAL A 26 17.88 -30.90 32.30
N ILE A 27 18.75 -29.90 32.56
CA ILE A 27 19.95 -30.11 33.41
C ILE A 27 19.56 -30.51 34.82
N SER A 28 18.55 -29.84 35.45
CA SER A 28 18.08 -30.15 36.77
C SER A 28 17.51 -31.57 36.84
N LYS A 29 16.61 -31.92 35.91
CA LYS A 29 16.00 -33.25 35.83
C LYS A 29 17.04 -34.36 35.61
N SER A 30 18.00 -34.13 34.70
CA SER A 30 19.10 -35.07 34.46
C SER A 30 19.96 -35.27 35.70
N HIS A 31 20.35 -34.21 36.39
CA HIS A 31 21.12 -34.25 37.62
C HIS A 31 20.41 -35.06 38.72
N ILE A 32 19.14 -34.75 38.98
CA ILE A 32 18.34 -35.51 39.98
C ILE A 32 18.24 -36.99 39.61
N SER A 33 18.00 -37.30 38.33
CA SER A 33 17.92 -38.67 37.83
C SER A 33 19.26 -39.44 38.01
N ASN A 34 20.37 -38.77 37.73
CA ASN A 34 21.72 -39.38 37.90
C ASN A 34 22.04 -39.64 39.38
N ILE A 35 21.72 -38.69 40.26
CA ILE A 35 21.90 -38.90 41.69
C ILE A 35 21.03 -40.08 42.17
N LYS A 36 19.75 -40.11 41.79
CA LYS A 36 18.87 -41.22 42.20
C LYS A 36 19.37 -42.58 41.73
N ARG A 37 19.81 -42.66 40.48
CA ARG A 37 20.36 -43.88 39.90
C ARG A 37 21.63 -44.34 40.67
N GLU A 38 22.51 -43.39 41.04
CA GLU A 38 23.72 -43.70 41.76
C GLU A 38 23.43 -44.08 43.23
N GLN A 39 22.42 -43.50 43.85
CA GLN A 39 21.94 -43.94 45.15
C GLN A 39 21.40 -45.38 45.11
N GLU A 40 20.56 -45.72 44.16
CA GLU A 40 20.02 -47.08 44.01
C GLU A 40 21.15 -48.07 43.72
N ARG A 41 22.12 -47.70 42.89
CA ARG A 41 23.32 -48.52 42.65
C ARG A 41 24.14 -48.72 43.93
N SER A 42 24.40 -47.66 44.67
CA SER A 42 25.17 -47.71 45.89
C SER A 42 24.47 -48.56 46.96
N ILE A 43 23.15 -48.53 47.07
CA ILE A 43 22.39 -49.41 47.97
C ILE A 43 22.58 -50.88 47.58
N ASN A 44 22.43 -51.21 46.30
CA ASN A 44 22.59 -52.60 45.84
C ASN A 44 24.01 -53.08 46.04
N GLU A 45 25.01 -52.28 45.77
CA GLU A 45 26.41 -52.62 45.99
C GLU A 45 26.74 -52.78 47.46
N PHE A 46 26.21 -51.89 48.32
CA PHE A 46 26.31 -52.01 49.79
C PHE A 46 25.75 -53.33 50.29
N ASP A 47 24.55 -53.72 49.85
CA ASP A 47 23.91 -54.98 50.26
C ASP A 47 24.72 -56.21 49.83
N LEU A 48 25.24 -56.18 48.62
CA LEU A 48 26.11 -57.26 48.13
C LEU A 48 27.40 -57.37 48.96
N ILE A 49 28.04 -56.25 49.27
CA ILE A 49 29.26 -56.20 50.09
C ILE A 49 28.96 -56.71 51.52
N LYS A 50 27.87 -56.20 52.13
CA LYS A 50 27.42 -56.59 53.42
C LYS A 50 27.22 -58.12 53.53
N LEU A 51 26.41 -58.70 52.63
CA LEU A 51 26.17 -60.15 52.56
C LEU A 51 27.46 -60.92 52.31
N SER A 52 28.35 -60.44 51.42
CA SER A 52 29.62 -61.12 51.20
C SER A 52 30.51 -61.14 52.42
N ILE A 53 30.57 -60.05 53.15
CA ILE A 53 31.34 -60.02 54.43
C ILE A 53 30.67 -60.91 55.46
N GLN A 54 29.35 -60.88 55.61
CA GLN A 54 28.59 -61.73 56.59
C GLN A 54 28.84 -63.22 56.30
N ASN A 55 28.77 -63.63 55.04
CA ASN A 55 28.96 -65.06 54.70
C ASN A 55 30.41 -65.56 54.92
N ASN A 56 31.42 -64.65 54.90
CA ASN A 56 32.82 -65.02 55.18
C ASN A 56 33.24 -64.91 56.65
N VAL A 57 32.34 -64.37 57.47
CA VAL A 57 32.56 -64.30 58.96
C VAL A 57 31.88 -65.47 59.61
N ASP A 58 32.60 -66.50 59.99
CA ASP A 58 32.07 -67.65 60.68
C ASP A 58 31.57 -67.25 62.04
N LEU A 59 30.28 -67.50 62.35
CA LEU A 59 29.56 -67.00 63.53
C LEU A 59 30.14 -67.44 64.88
N ASN A 60 30.98 -68.44 64.88
CA ASN A 60 31.59 -69.02 66.11
C ASN A 60 33.04 -68.61 66.43
N ILE A 61 33.74 -67.87 65.54
CA ILE A 61 35.14 -67.52 65.69
C ILE A 61 35.40 -66.04 65.24
N SER A 62 34.58 -65.17 65.73
CA SER A 62 34.75 -63.73 65.38
C SER A 62 35.68 -63.01 66.36
N SER A 63 37.00 -63.22 66.20
CA SER A 63 37.93 -62.23 66.74
C SER A 63 37.90 -60.97 65.96
N ASN A 64 38.04 -59.79 66.58
CA ASN A 64 38.13 -58.49 65.90
C ASN A 64 39.17 -58.48 64.70
N ASN A 65 40.24 -59.30 64.81
CA ASN A 65 41.25 -59.47 63.81
C ASN A 65 40.72 -60.12 62.51
N THR A 66 39.86 -61.15 62.65
CA THR A 66 39.32 -61.83 61.42
C THR A 66 38.38 -60.88 60.62
N ILE A 67 37.51 -60.15 61.33
CA ILE A 67 36.58 -59.18 60.76
C ILE A 67 37.40 -58.05 60.04
N LYS A 68 38.47 -57.58 60.67
CA LYS A 68 39.38 -56.57 60.12
C LYS A 68 40.06 -57.02 58.82
N ILE A 69 40.59 -58.28 58.81
CA ILE A 69 41.25 -58.86 57.66
C ILE A 69 40.27 -58.99 56.43
N ILE A 70 39.05 -59.48 56.73
CA ILE A 70 37.99 -59.59 55.71
C ILE A 70 37.61 -58.19 55.18
N ALA A 71 37.33 -57.25 56.06
CA ALA A 71 36.97 -55.90 55.73
C ALA A 71 38.06 -55.20 54.96
N ALA A 72 39.34 -55.44 55.27
CA ALA A 72 40.50 -54.93 54.57
C ALA A 72 40.58 -55.45 53.11
N ARG A 73 40.40 -56.77 52.92
CA ARG A 73 40.38 -57.36 51.56
C ARG A 73 39.25 -56.81 50.66
N TYR A 74 38.07 -56.70 51.19
CA TYR A 74 36.94 -56.06 50.46
C TYR A 74 37.23 -54.57 50.25
N GLY A 75 37.72 -53.86 51.25
CA GLY A 75 38.05 -52.44 51.20
C GLY A 75 39.10 -52.12 50.13
N GLU A 76 40.12 -52.96 49.95
CA GLU A 76 41.15 -52.82 48.91
C GLU A 76 40.54 -53.05 47.53
N TYR A 77 39.80 -54.17 47.34
CA TYR A 77 39.12 -54.49 46.05
C TYR A 77 38.12 -53.41 45.59
N TYR A 78 37.30 -52.89 46.51
CA TYR A 78 36.32 -51.86 46.16
C TYR A 78 36.95 -50.46 46.14
N GLY A 79 38.06 -50.24 46.85
CA GLY A 79 38.82 -49.00 46.81
C GLY A 79 39.27 -48.60 45.44
N GLU A 80 39.74 -49.60 44.64
CA GLU A 80 40.12 -49.41 43.21
C GLU A 80 38.92 -48.98 42.35
N LYS A 81 37.69 -49.24 42.80
CA LYS A 81 36.44 -48.85 42.14
C LYS A 81 35.86 -47.55 42.68
N GLY A 82 36.59 -46.79 43.50
CA GLY A 82 36.15 -45.54 44.11
C GLY A 82 35.15 -45.70 45.25
N ILE A 83 35.10 -46.91 45.85
CA ILE A 83 34.25 -47.20 46.99
C ILE A 83 35.16 -47.43 48.20
N HIS A 84 34.90 -46.66 49.28
CA HIS A 84 35.69 -46.75 50.49
C HIS A 84 34.83 -47.36 51.61
N LEU A 85 35.33 -48.41 52.22
CA LEU A 85 34.67 -49.12 53.30
C LEU A 85 35.29 -48.75 54.63
N LEU A 86 34.48 -48.49 55.62
CA LEU A 86 34.89 -48.32 57.01
C LEU A 86 34.12 -49.33 57.92
N LEU A 87 34.77 -49.88 58.89
CA LEU A 87 34.13 -50.77 59.86
C LEU A 87 34.30 -50.22 61.27
N TYR A 88 33.18 -49.97 61.87
CA TYR A 88 33.09 -49.48 63.28
C TYR A 88 32.55 -50.55 64.19
N HIS A 89 33.20 -50.76 65.30
CA HIS A 89 32.83 -51.76 66.26
C HIS A 89 33.20 -51.35 67.72
N LYS A 90 32.27 -51.49 68.67
CA LYS A 90 32.50 -51.21 70.11
C LYS A 90 33.20 -49.88 70.41
N GLY A 91 32.84 -48.80 69.69
CA GLY A 91 33.36 -47.46 69.97
C GLY A 91 34.58 -47.08 69.16
N GLU A 92 35.17 -47.99 68.35
CA GLU A 92 36.38 -47.72 67.55
C GLU A 92 36.25 -48.18 66.12
N PHE A 93 36.97 -47.53 65.21
CA PHE A 93 37.12 -47.95 63.77
C PHE A 93 38.14 -49.08 63.68
N ILE A 94 37.65 -50.31 63.45
CA ILE A 94 38.55 -51.48 63.26
C ILE A 94 39.22 -51.41 61.89
N TYR A 95 38.54 -50.92 60.90
CA TYR A 95 39.08 -50.73 59.55
C TYR A 95 38.67 -49.36 58.95
N LYS A 96 39.64 -48.65 58.37
CA LYS A 96 39.40 -47.41 57.67
C LYS A 96 40.03 -47.53 56.29
N GLY A 97 39.21 -47.69 55.25
CA GLY A 97 39.67 -47.74 53.85
C GLY A 97 40.05 -46.37 53.29
N SER A 98 39.64 -45.29 53.97
CA SER A 98 40.05 -43.92 53.59
C SER A 98 39.74 -42.94 54.72
N GLU A 99 40.38 -41.77 54.64
CA GLU A 99 40.13 -40.62 55.54
C GLU A 99 39.43 -39.46 54.77
N LEU A 100 38.62 -39.78 53.74
CA LEU A 100 37.99 -38.80 52.87
C LEU A 100 36.99 -37.90 53.59
N ILE A 101 36.37 -38.38 54.66
CA ILE A 101 35.35 -37.68 55.43
C ILE A 101 35.82 -37.57 56.87
N LYS A 102 35.69 -36.39 57.46
CA LYS A 102 36.06 -36.16 58.87
C LYS A 102 35.21 -37.01 59.83
N GLN A 103 35.83 -37.48 60.89
CA GLN A 103 35.22 -38.38 61.86
C GLN A 103 33.93 -37.79 62.51
N ASN A 104 33.89 -36.46 62.63
CA ASN A 104 32.71 -35.78 63.20
C ASN A 104 31.47 -35.89 62.34
N GLU A 105 31.66 -35.86 61.02
CA GLU A 105 30.59 -35.98 59.99
C GLU A 105 30.05 -37.44 59.98
N LEU A 106 30.84 -38.42 60.35
CA LEU A 106 30.46 -39.82 60.34
C LEU A 106 29.70 -40.24 61.62
N LYS A 107 29.63 -39.41 62.62
CA LYS A 107 28.95 -39.77 63.93
C LYS A 107 27.48 -40.22 63.73
N HIS A 108 26.77 -39.58 62.79
CA HIS A 108 25.36 -39.95 62.56
C HIS A 108 25.23 -41.34 61.91
N PHE A 109 26.27 -41.85 61.26
CA PHE A 109 26.29 -43.15 60.60
C PHE A 109 26.76 -44.29 61.51
N LEU A 110 27.20 -44.00 62.72
CA LEU A 110 27.71 -45.01 63.69
C LEU A 110 26.64 -45.65 64.48
N SER A 111 25.49 -44.97 64.72
CA SER A 111 24.37 -45.45 65.51
C SER A 111 23.18 -45.79 64.57
N VAL A 112 23.29 -46.94 63.93
CA VAL A 112 22.24 -47.48 63.07
C VAL A 112 21.54 -48.61 63.74
N GLU A 113 20.20 -48.64 63.73
CA GLU A 113 19.39 -49.72 64.25
C GLU A 113 19.53 -51.00 63.42
N PRO A 114 19.55 -52.17 64.04
CA PRO A 114 19.55 -53.44 63.33
C PRO A 114 18.43 -53.53 62.29
N GLY A 115 18.78 -53.97 61.09
CA GLY A 115 17.80 -54.08 60.01
C GLY A 115 17.53 -52.77 59.19
N THR A 116 18.05 -51.62 59.67
CA THR A 116 17.89 -50.35 59.00
C THR A 116 19.15 -49.97 58.26
N LYS A 117 19.02 -49.06 57.31
CA LYS A 117 20.12 -48.44 56.57
C LYS A 117 19.95 -46.92 56.55
N THR A 118 21.05 -46.20 56.73
CA THR A 118 21.09 -44.77 56.63
C THR A 118 21.80 -44.41 55.32
N ILE A 119 21.21 -43.56 54.49
CA ILE A 119 21.82 -43.04 53.26
C ILE A 119 21.74 -41.52 53.27
N GLN A 120 22.89 -40.89 53.02
CA GLN A 120 22.96 -39.43 52.91
C GLN A 120 24.05 -39.04 51.94
N ILE A 121 23.84 -37.88 51.28
CA ILE A 121 24.89 -37.22 50.48
C ILE A 121 25.62 -36.24 51.40
N LEU A 122 26.92 -36.42 51.56
CA LEU A 122 27.76 -35.50 52.30
C LEU A 122 28.65 -34.73 51.35
N GLU A 123 28.88 -33.46 51.69
CA GLU A 123 29.87 -32.61 51.03
C GLU A 123 31.04 -32.40 51.97
N GLU A 124 32.25 -32.84 51.55
CA GLU A 124 33.45 -32.62 52.29
C GLU A 124 34.49 -31.92 51.42
N GLY A 125 34.81 -30.68 51.79
CA GLY A 125 35.64 -29.81 50.94
C GLY A 125 34.87 -29.39 49.69
N ASN A 126 35.33 -29.81 48.51
CA ASN A 126 34.71 -29.51 47.21
C ASN A 126 34.24 -30.78 46.49
N ARG A 127 34.03 -31.87 47.27
CA ARG A 127 33.62 -33.18 46.73
C ARG A 127 32.36 -33.68 47.38
N HIS A 128 31.59 -34.43 46.62
CA HIS A 128 30.32 -34.97 47.05
C HIS A 128 30.42 -36.51 47.17
N TYR A 129 29.91 -37.05 48.27
CA TYR A 129 29.97 -38.48 48.59
C TYR A 129 28.57 -39.00 48.95
N ILE A 130 28.22 -40.16 48.43
CA ILE A 130 27.12 -40.97 48.99
C ILE A 130 27.70 -41.80 50.14
N VAL A 131 27.13 -41.60 51.33
CA VAL A 131 27.50 -42.38 52.53
C VAL A 131 26.30 -43.26 52.91
N LEU A 132 26.55 -44.57 52.96
CA LEU A 132 25.62 -45.54 53.49
C LEU A 132 26.17 -46.20 54.75
N SER A 133 25.30 -46.47 55.69
CA SER A 133 25.68 -47.29 56.87
C SER A 133 24.61 -48.30 57.19
N GLY A 134 25.03 -49.40 57.77
CA GLY A 134 24.13 -50.45 58.24
C GLY A 134 24.82 -51.45 59.16
N VAL A 135 24.12 -52.06 60.03
CA VAL A 135 24.68 -53.07 60.93
C VAL A 135 25.12 -54.31 60.17
N LEU A 136 26.38 -54.68 60.29
CA LEU A 136 26.95 -55.85 59.63
C LEU A 136 26.60 -57.16 60.35
N LEU A 137 26.71 -57.19 61.71
CA LEU A 137 26.48 -58.34 62.51
C LEU A 137 25.62 -57.93 63.70
N ASP A 138 24.42 -58.46 63.84
CA ASP A 138 23.45 -58.09 64.86
C ASP A 138 23.93 -58.48 66.27
N THR A 139 24.66 -59.57 66.37
CA THR A 139 25.21 -60.06 67.61
C THR A 139 26.36 -59.27 68.17
N ASN A 140 27.14 -58.61 67.34
CA ASN A 140 28.40 -57.91 67.67
C ASN A 140 28.38 -56.41 67.52
N GLN A 141 27.22 -55.78 67.11
CA GLN A 141 27.09 -54.35 66.93
C GLN A 141 28.19 -53.73 65.98
N ALA A 142 28.63 -54.47 65.01
CA ALA A 142 29.56 -53.93 64.01
C ALA A 142 28.78 -53.18 62.89
N THR A 143 29.18 -51.95 62.63
CA THR A 143 28.54 -51.09 61.58
C THR A 143 29.49 -50.99 60.42
N LEU A 144 28.99 -51.37 59.23
CA LEU A 144 29.68 -51.14 57.93
C LEU A 144 29.25 -49.77 57.40
N ILE A 145 30.25 -48.98 57.05
CA ILE A 145 30.07 -47.69 56.31
C ILE A 145 30.65 -47.79 54.93
N TYR A 146 29.85 -47.43 53.97
CA TYR A 146 30.20 -47.39 52.54
C TYR A 146 30.21 -45.93 52.11
N ILE A 147 31.28 -45.51 51.46
CA ILE A 147 31.49 -44.16 50.95
C ILE A 147 31.82 -44.26 49.49
N ARG A 148 31.05 -43.56 48.66
CA ARG A 148 31.26 -43.49 47.23
C ARG A 148 31.39 -42.07 46.76
N ASP A 149 32.47 -41.78 45.99
CA ASP A 149 32.66 -40.48 45.35
C ASP A 149 31.69 -40.32 44.18
N ILE A 150 30.92 -39.26 44.21
CA ILE A 150 29.93 -38.88 43.15
C ILE A 150 30.27 -37.54 42.52
N GLN A 151 31.48 -37.03 42.71
CA GLN A 151 31.90 -35.74 42.17
C GLN A 151 31.74 -35.67 40.67
N SER A 152 31.94 -36.76 39.93
CA SER A 152 31.73 -36.82 38.48
C SER A 152 30.31 -36.42 38.04
N ILE A 153 29.29 -36.66 38.87
CA ILE A 153 27.90 -36.26 38.58
C ILE A 153 27.76 -34.74 38.66
N TYR A 154 28.42 -34.13 39.65
CA TYR A 154 28.39 -32.67 39.83
C TYR A 154 29.26 -31.97 38.74
N ASP A 155 30.41 -32.55 38.38
CA ASP A 155 31.23 -32.05 37.32
C ASP A 155 30.53 -32.11 35.96
N ALA A 156 29.80 -33.19 35.68
CA ALA A 156 28.96 -33.30 34.48
C ALA A 156 27.85 -32.26 34.47
N LYS A 157 27.26 -31.92 35.63
CA LYS A 157 26.28 -30.81 35.72
C LYS A 157 26.95 -29.47 35.37
N HIS A 158 28.09 -29.16 35.94
CA HIS A 158 28.85 -27.94 35.67
C HIS A 158 29.23 -27.83 34.20
N GLN A 159 29.73 -28.91 33.61
CA GLN A 159 30.03 -28.95 32.18
C GLN A 159 28.82 -28.73 31.30
N SER A 160 27.66 -29.32 31.66
CA SER A 160 26.38 -29.10 30.98
C SER A 160 25.95 -27.64 31.02
N ILE A 161 26.13 -26.97 32.16
CA ILE A 161 25.82 -25.53 32.32
C ILE A 161 26.74 -24.70 31.43
N GLN A 162 28.04 -24.97 31.43
CA GLN A 162 29.01 -24.25 30.57
C GLN A 162 28.70 -24.40 29.08
N MET A 163 28.38 -25.63 28.63
CA MET A 163 27.96 -25.88 27.25
C MET A 163 26.65 -25.11 26.91
N SER A 164 25.69 -25.09 27.83
CA SER A 164 24.43 -24.36 27.62
C SER A 164 24.65 -22.86 27.49
N VAL A 165 25.56 -22.27 28.27
CA VAL A 165 25.93 -20.85 28.17
C VAL A 165 26.64 -20.57 26.82
N ALA A 166 27.56 -21.43 26.39
CA ALA A 166 28.22 -21.28 25.11
C ALA A 166 27.26 -21.37 23.92
N LEU A 167 26.34 -22.33 23.98
CA LEU A 167 25.26 -22.46 22.97
C LEU A 167 24.33 -21.25 22.95
N ALA A 168 23.93 -20.73 24.12
CA ALA A 168 23.11 -19.51 24.21
C ALA A 168 23.82 -18.31 23.57
N PHE A 169 25.10 -18.14 23.84
CA PHE A 169 25.89 -17.07 23.26
C PHE A 169 26.00 -17.18 21.73
N SER A 170 26.28 -18.38 21.23
CA SER A 170 26.31 -18.64 19.78
C SER A 170 24.96 -18.37 19.12
N PHE A 171 23.87 -18.77 19.77
CA PHE A 171 22.51 -18.54 19.31
C PHE A 171 22.19 -17.04 19.20
N VAL A 172 22.60 -16.23 20.18
CA VAL A 172 22.41 -14.76 20.14
C VAL A 172 23.11 -14.15 18.93
N ILE A 173 24.36 -14.57 18.65
CA ILE A 173 25.10 -14.05 17.49
C ILE A 173 24.40 -14.41 16.18
N ILE A 174 24.02 -15.67 16.02
CA ILE A 174 23.34 -16.17 14.82
C ILE A 174 22.00 -15.43 14.62
N LEU A 175 21.22 -15.33 15.67
CA LEU A 175 19.91 -14.65 15.65
C LEU A 175 20.05 -13.16 15.35
N GLY A 176 21.07 -12.51 15.90
CA GLY A 176 21.44 -11.12 15.62
C GLY A 176 21.78 -10.90 14.15
N PHE A 177 22.59 -11.79 13.57
CA PHE A 177 22.97 -11.72 12.17
C PHE A 177 21.77 -11.87 11.22
N PHE A 178 20.97 -12.91 11.41
CA PHE A 178 19.77 -13.13 10.58
C PHE A 178 18.74 -12.03 10.74
N SER A 179 18.53 -11.54 11.96
CA SER A 179 17.61 -10.44 12.21
C SER A 179 18.05 -9.13 11.53
N TYR A 180 19.36 -8.85 11.49
CA TYR A 180 19.89 -7.70 10.76
C TYR A 180 19.61 -7.81 9.24
N LEU A 181 19.84 -8.98 8.65
CA LEU A 181 19.57 -9.23 7.24
C LEU A 181 18.07 -9.07 6.93
N PHE A 182 17.22 -9.66 7.74
CA PHE A 182 15.76 -9.60 7.62
C PHE A 182 15.24 -8.16 7.76
N ALA A 183 15.73 -7.43 8.75
CA ALA A 183 15.41 -6.03 8.94
C ALA A 183 15.75 -5.17 7.71
N LYS A 184 16.93 -5.37 7.13
CA LYS A 184 17.36 -4.65 5.93
C LYS A 184 16.51 -5.00 4.72
N TRP A 185 16.12 -6.27 4.59
CA TRP A 185 15.27 -6.76 3.50
C TRP A 185 13.85 -6.13 3.54
N ILE A 186 13.22 -6.10 4.72
CA ILE A 186 11.87 -5.49 4.88
C ILE A 186 11.91 -3.96 4.82
N THR A 187 12.94 -3.33 5.42
CA THR A 187 12.94 -1.87 5.56
C THR A 187 13.20 -1.15 4.23
N LYS A 188 13.98 -1.77 3.33
CA LYS A 188 14.37 -1.13 2.06
C LYS A 188 13.18 -0.81 1.14
N PRO A 189 12.24 -1.72 0.85
CA PRO A 189 11.03 -1.41 0.06
C PRO A 189 10.16 -0.33 0.71
N ILE A 190 9.98 -0.40 2.03
CA ILE A 190 9.17 0.58 2.79
C ILE A 190 9.78 1.99 2.70
N ASP A 191 11.10 2.13 2.81
CA ASP A 191 11.79 3.41 2.66
C ASP A 191 11.64 3.97 1.23
N SER A 192 11.67 3.10 0.22
CA SER A 192 11.44 3.49 -1.18
C SER A 192 10.02 4.00 -1.39
N LEU A 193 9.00 3.31 -0.85
CA LEU A 193 7.60 3.74 -0.88
C LEU A 193 7.40 5.07 -0.15
N HIS A 194 8.01 5.23 1.02
CA HIS A 194 7.95 6.48 1.78
C HIS A 194 8.55 7.66 1.01
N LYS A 195 9.73 7.47 0.40
CA LYS A 195 10.38 8.50 -0.44
C LYS A 195 9.56 8.83 -1.68
N GLY A 196 8.98 7.81 -2.33
CA GLY A 196 8.06 8.00 -3.46
C GLY A 196 6.83 8.82 -3.06
N ALA A 197 6.21 8.51 -1.91
CA ALA A 197 5.06 9.25 -1.41
C ALA A 197 5.38 10.73 -1.10
N ILE A 198 6.55 10.99 -0.51
CA ILE A 198 7.02 12.37 -0.29
C ILE A 198 7.23 13.10 -1.62
N ALA A 199 7.81 12.44 -2.62
CA ALA A 199 8.02 13.05 -3.93
C ALA A 199 6.69 13.41 -4.61
N ILE A 200 5.69 12.51 -4.58
CA ILE A 200 4.34 12.77 -5.10
C ILE A 200 3.68 13.94 -4.36
N SER A 201 3.78 13.99 -3.02
CA SER A 201 3.23 15.11 -2.25
C SER A 201 3.90 16.44 -2.54
N GLY A 202 5.14 16.42 -3.02
CA GLY A 202 5.90 17.59 -3.49
C GLY A 202 5.63 17.97 -4.95
N GLY A 203 4.70 17.29 -5.64
CA GLY A 203 4.34 17.59 -7.03
C GLY A 203 5.16 16.82 -8.08
N ASN A 204 6.05 15.92 -7.68
CA ASN A 204 6.78 15.08 -8.63
C ASN A 204 6.04 13.74 -8.78
N TYR A 205 5.17 13.64 -9.78
CA TYR A 205 4.32 12.47 -10.04
C TYR A 205 5.00 11.41 -10.91
N SER A 206 6.06 11.75 -11.66
CA SER A 206 6.77 10.83 -12.56
C SER A 206 7.71 9.84 -11.84
N VAL A 207 7.66 9.78 -10.50
CA VAL A 207 8.48 8.86 -9.70
C VAL A 207 8.00 7.42 -9.87
N LYS A 208 8.86 6.56 -10.44
CA LYS A 208 8.61 5.11 -10.53
C LYS A 208 9.51 4.35 -9.56
N ILE A 209 8.92 3.56 -8.67
CA ILE A 209 9.62 2.66 -7.77
C ILE A 209 9.93 1.36 -8.50
N LYS A 210 11.15 0.85 -8.32
CA LYS A 210 11.57 -0.41 -8.96
C LYS A 210 10.75 -1.58 -8.43
N ARG A 211 10.16 -2.35 -9.34
CA ARG A 211 9.40 -3.57 -9.05
C ARG A 211 10.27 -4.62 -8.36
N THR A 212 9.71 -5.30 -7.38
CA THR A 212 10.29 -6.46 -6.71
C THR A 212 9.45 -7.70 -7.05
N ASN A 213 10.05 -8.89 -6.95
CA ASN A 213 9.36 -10.16 -7.25
C ASN A 213 8.92 -10.88 -5.96
N ASP A 214 8.56 -10.12 -4.93
CA ASP A 214 8.10 -10.59 -3.63
C ASP A 214 6.73 -9.95 -3.31
N GLU A 215 6.21 -10.18 -2.11
CA GLU A 215 4.93 -9.65 -1.63
C GLU A 215 4.88 -8.12 -1.66
N PHE A 216 6.03 -7.45 -1.62
CA PHE A 216 6.12 -6.00 -1.81
C PHE A 216 5.94 -5.58 -3.26
N GLY A 217 6.13 -6.48 -4.22
CA GLY A 217 5.96 -6.21 -5.64
C GLY A 217 4.55 -5.74 -5.99
N ASP A 218 3.53 -6.36 -5.41
CA ASP A 218 2.13 -5.96 -5.62
C ASP A 218 1.84 -4.57 -5.05
N VAL A 219 2.39 -4.25 -3.87
CA VAL A 219 2.26 -2.93 -3.25
C VAL A 219 2.97 -1.86 -4.09
N VAL A 220 4.16 -2.16 -4.61
CA VAL A 220 4.92 -1.27 -5.49
C VAL A 220 4.18 -1.04 -6.81
N ASN A 221 3.57 -2.08 -7.40
CA ASN A 221 2.76 -1.95 -8.61
C ASN A 221 1.56 -1.03 -8.36
N ALA A 222 0.76 -1.31 -7.32
CA ALA A 222 -0.38 -0.47 -6.96
C ALA A 222 0.01 0.99 -6.68
N PHE A 223 1.18 1.21 -6.06
CA PHE A 223 1.72 2.56 -5.84
C PHE A 223 2.07 3.25 -7.16
N ASN A 224 2.75 2.56 -8.09
CA ASN A 224 3.11 3.12 -9.40
C ASN A 224 1.87 3.43 -10.25
N ASP A 225 0.86 2.55 -10.24
CA ASP A 225 -0.41 2.75 -10.95
C ASP A 225 -1.17 3.97 -10.38
N MET A 226 -1.16 4.13 -9.06
CA MET A 226 -1.72 5.32 -8.39
C MET A 226 -0.97 6.60 -8.80
N ALA A 227 0.37 6.56 -8.82
CA ALA A 227 1.19 7.72 -9.22
C ALA A 227 0.89 8.14 -10.66
N GLU A 228 0.80 7.18 -11.59
CA GLU A 228 0.47 7.41 -12.99
C GLU A 228 -0.97 7.97 -13.17
N ALA A 229 -1.93 7.47 -12.40
CA ALA A 229 -3.30 7.99 -12.41
C ALA A 229 -3.36 9.45 -11.91
N ILE A 230 -2.58 9.80 -10.88
CA ILE A 230 -2.47 11.17 -10.37
C ILE A 230 -1.81 12.09 -11.41
N GLU A 231 -0.71 11.65 -12.03
CA GLU A 231 0.00 12.39 -13.10
C GLU A 231 -0.96 12.73 -14.24
N ASN A 232 -1.62 11.72 -14.82
CA ASN A 232 -2.60 11.89 -15.89
C ASN A 232 -3.75 12.83 -15.51
N ARG A 233 -4.23 12.72 -14.27
CA ARG A 233 -5.32 13.58 -13.78
C ARG A 233 -4.89 15.02 -13.62
N THR A 234 -3.67 15.23 -13.12
CA THR A 234 -3.11 16.58 -12.94
C THR A 234 -2.88 17.25 -14.26
N GLU A 235 -2.30 16.55 -15.25
CA GLU A 235 -2.13 17.08 -16.61
C GLU A 235 -3.46 17.46 -17.24
N GLN A 236 -4.50 16.64 -17.11
CA GLN A 236 -5.85 16.96 -17.60
C GLN A 236 -6.42 18.20 -16.94
N LEU A 237 -6.20 18.36 -15.61
CA LEU A 237 -6.69 19.54 -14.89
C LEU A 237 -5.93 20.81 -15.31
N GLU A 238 -4.62 20.75 -15.49
CA GLU A 238 -3.80 21.86 -15.96
C GLU A 238 -4.20 22.27 -17.37
N GLN A 239 -4.43 21.29 -18.27
CA GLN A 239 -4.90 21.55 -19.63
C GLN A 239 -6.26 22.27 -19.59
N LYS A 240 -7.22 21.78 -18.82
CA LYS A 240 -8.54 22.42 -18.67
C LYS A 240 -8.44 23.82 -18.06
N ALA A 241 -7.56 24.01 -17.08
CA ALA A 241 -7.32 25.33 -16.48
C ALA A 241 -6.76 26.31 -17.51
N LYS A 242 -5.80 25.87 -18.34
CA LYS A 242 -5.23 26.67 -19.42
C LYS A 242 -6.28 27.04 -20.48
N GLU A 243 -7.08 26.07 -20.92
CA GLU A 243 -8.18 26.31 -21.87
C GLU A 243 -9.18 27.34 -21.33
N ARG A 244 -9.52 27.22 -20.03
CA ARG A 244 -10.40 28.17 -19.35
C ARG A 244 -9.79 29.56 -19.27
N GLN A 245 -8.48 29.67 -19.02
CA GLN A 245 -7.80 30.98 -18.96
C GLN A 245 -7.81 31.66 -20.33
N VAL A 246 -7.45 30.93 -21.41
CA VAL A 246 -7.49 31.43 -22.77
C VAL A 246 -8.90 31.94 -23.17
N PHE A 247 -9.92 31.15 -22.77
CA PHE A 247 -11.32 31.57 -22.99
C PHE A 247 -11.67 32.89 -22.28
N ILE A 248 -11.23 33.08 -21.02
CA ILE A 248 -11.48 34.31 -20.25
C ILE A 248 -10.74 35.49 -20.89
N ASP A 249 -9.52 35.28 -21.34
CA ASP A 249 -8.71 36.33 -21.98
C ASP A 249 -9.35 36.78 -23.30
N ASP A 250 -9.77 35.82 -24.16
CA ASP A 250 -10.46 36.10 -25.41
C ASP A 250 -11.79 36.81 -25.20
N LEU A 251 -12.59 36.36 -24.21
CA LEU A 251 -13.85 36.99 -23.85
C LEU A 251 -13.61 38.45 -23.43
N SER A 252 -12.60 38.67 -22.57
CA SER A 252 -12.26 40.02 -22.12
C SER A 252 -11.88 40.94 -23.29
N HIS A 253 -11.13 40.45 -24.25
CA HIS A 253 -10.80 41.18 -25.47
C HIS A 253 -12.02 41.48 -26.33
N GLU A 254 -12.88 40.50 -26.58
CA GLU A 254 -14.08 40.66 -27.41
C GLU A 254 -15.16 41.53 -26.76
N MET A 255 -15.18 41.65 -25.42
CA MET A 255 -16.06 42.57 -24.71
C MET A 255 -15.51 43.99 -24.60
N ASN A 256 -14.20 44.17 -24.42
CA ASN A 256 -13.58 45.49 -24.28
C ASN A 256 -13.65 46.28 -25.61
N THR A 257 -13.55 45.63 -26.77
CA THR A 257 -13.59 46.30 -28.07
C THR A 257 -14.90 47.06 -28.32
N PRO A 258 -16.10 46.43 -28.24
CA PRO A 258 -17.38 47.12 -28.40
C PRO A 258 -17.62 48.16 -27.28
N LEU A 259 -17.20 47.87 -26.07
CA LEU A 259 -17.34 48.80 -24.93
C LEU A 259 -16.58 50.12 -25.18
N THR A 260 -15.32 50.01 -25.64
CA THR A 260 -14.50 51.17 -25.99
C THR A 260 -15.14 51.96 -27.17
N SER A 261 -15.69 51.24 -28.16
CA SER A 261 -16.39 51.89 -29.26
C SER A 261 -17.63 52.66 -28.81
N ILE A 262 -18.48 52.03 -27.93
CA ILE A 262 -19.64 52.67 -27.35
C ILE A 262 -19.24 53.93 -26.58
N GLN A 263 -18.20 53.80 -25.72
CA GLN A 263 -17.69 54.94 -24.94
C GLN A 263 -17.22 56.09 -25.84
N GLY A 264 -16.39 55.78 -26.85
CA GLY A 264 -15.91 56.81 -27.76
C GLY A 264 -16.98 57.50 -28.57
N TYR A 265 -18.01 56.78 -29.09
CA TYR A 265 -19.14 57.41 -29.76
C TYR A 265 -20.02 58.18 -28.81
N ALA A 266 -20.19 57.75 -27.54
CA ALA A 266 -20.92 58.50 -26.54
C ALA A 266 -20.21 59.79 -26.14
N GLU A 267 -18.89 59.76 -25.95
CA GLU A 267 -18.08 60.96 -25.73
C GLU A 267 -18.14 61.94 -26.87
N PHE A 268 -18.12 61.42 -28.13
CA PHE A 268 -18.30 62.25 -29.33
C PHE A 268 -19.68 62.94 -29.33
N LEU A 269 -20.77 62.27 -28.98
CA LEU A 269 -22.10 62.81 -28.91
C LEU A 269 -22.23 63.92 -27.83
N LEU A 270 -21.42 63.86 -26.78
CA LEU A 270 -21.37 64.91 -25.78
C LEU A 270 -20.58 66.15 -26.21
N SER A 271 -19.83 66.08 -27.28
CA SER A 271 -19.08 67.21 -27.83
C SER A 271 -20.00 68.21 -28.56
N ALA A 272 -19.78 69.53 -28.37
CA ALA A 272 -20.65 70.60 -28.90
C ALA A 272 -20.66 70.79 -30.42
N ASN A 273 -19.73 70.16 -31.14
CA ASN A 273 -19.48 70.43 -32.56
C ASN A 273 -19.94 69.35 -33.54
N ALA A 274 -20.77 68.37 -33.11
CA ALA A 274 -21.24 67.27 -33.99
C ALA A 274 -22.45 67.71 -34.83
N THR A 275 -22.41 67.42 -36.12
CA THR A 275 -23.57 67.60 -37.02
C THR A 275 -24.65 66.56 -36.72
N GLU A 276 -25.88 66.83 -37.11
CA GLU A 276 -27.00 65.90 -36.90
C GLU A 276 -26.76 64.54 -37.57
N GLU A 277 -26.16 64.53 -38.75
CA GLU A 277 -25.78 63.30 -39.45
C GLU A 277 -24.72 62.49 -38.67
N GLN A 278 -23.70 63.17 -38.09
CA GLN A 278 -22.67 62.55 -37.23
C GLN A 278 -23.26 61.99 -35.95
N LYS A 279 -24.21 62.74 -35.32
CA LYS A 279 -24.93 62.28 -34.12
C LYS A 279 -25.72 61.03 -34.43
N GLN A 280 -26.49 61.01 -35.51
CA GLN A 280 -27.28 59.86 -35.93
C GLN A 280 -26.40 58.64 -36.24
N LYS A 281 -25.26 58.82 -36.91
CA LYS A 281 -24.28 57.79 -37.21
C LYS A 281 -23.69 57.23 -35.91
N SER A 282 -23.31 58.08 -34.96
CA SER A 282 -22.75 57.66 -33.65
C SER A 282 -23.77 56.89 -32.83
N ALA A 283 -25.03 57.36 -32.77
CA ALA A 283 -26.13 56.67 -32.09
C ALA A 283 -26.37 55.27 -32.69
N LYS A 284 -26.34 55.15 -34.03
CA LYS A 284 -26.51 53.89 -34.77
C LYS A 284 -25.34 52.91 -34.43
N ASN A 285 -24.12 53.42 -34.34
CA ASN A 285 -22.94 52.62 -33.97
C ASN A 285 -23.04 52.13 -32.52
N ILE A 286 -23.39 52.98 -31.55
CA ILE A 286 -23.65 52.61 -30.18
C ILE A 286 -24.69 51.48 -30.07
N TYR A 287 -25.84 51.64 -30.76
CA TYR A 287 -26.87 50.64 -30.81
C TYR A 287 -26.40 49.30 -31.38
N SER A 288 -25.61 49.34 -32.46
CA SER A 288 -25.04 48.15 -33.13
C SER A 288 -24.09 47.40 -32.19
N GLU A 289 -23.17 48.11 -31.49
CA GLU A 289 -22.24 47.47 -30.58
C GLU A 289 -22.92 46.94 -29.30
N ALA A 290 -23.89 47.66 -28.79
CA ALA A 290 -24.70 47.19 -27.65
C ALA A 290 -25.51 45.91 -28.01
N LYS A 291 -26.06 45.83 -29.22
CA LYS A 291 -26.73 44.64 -29.75
C LYS A 291 -25.77 43.47 -29.88
N ARG A 292 -24.57 43.73 -30.40
CA ARG A 292 -23.51 42.72 -30.50
C ARG A 292 -23.09 42.15 -29.14
N MET A 293 -22.95 43.02 -28.12
CA MET A 293 -22.62 42.58 -26.75
C MET A 293 -23.74 41.72 -26.18
N LYS A 294 -25.00 42.11 -26.38
CA LYS A 294 -26.16 41.32 -25.97
C LYS A 294 -26.18 39.93 -26.62
N ASP A 295 -25.86 39.84 -27.91
CA ASP A 295 -25.79 38.57 -28.64
C ASP A 295 -24.68 37.65 -28.09
N ILE A 296 -23.50 38.21 -27.79
CA ILE A 296 -22.39 37.45 -27.14
C ILE A 296 -22.85 36.94 -25.78
N TYR A 297 -23.43 37.81 -24.95
CA TYR A 297 -23.92 37.43 -23.61
C TYR A 297 -24.96 36.32 -23.67
N THR A 298 -25.97 36.46 -24.55
CA THR A 298 -27.05 35.47 -24.70
C THR A 298 -26.49 34.10 -25.10
N LYS A 299 -25.52 34.05 -26.06
CA LYS A 299 -24.87 32.84 -26.51
C LYS A 299 -24.06 32.18 -25.39
N LEU A 300 -23.34 32.96 -24.59
CA LEU A 300 -22.58 32.44 -23.46
C LEU A 300 -23.48 31.86 -22.36
N MET A 301 -24.55 32.61 -22.03
CA MET A 301 -25.50 32.13 -21.02
C MET A 301 -26.21 30.85 -21.43
N SER A 302 -26.61 30.72 -22.70
CA SER A 302 -27.27 29.50 -23.19
C SER A 302 -26.43 28.25 -22.96
N ILE A 303 -25.10 28.32 -23.18
CA ILE A 303 -24.19 27.20 -22.95
C ILE A 303 -23.95 26.95 -21.46
N THR A 304 -23.75 28.02 -20.68
CA THR A 304 -23.53 27.88 -19.24
C THR A 304 -24.72 27.18 -18.60
N PHE A 305 -25.94 27.58 -18.94
CA PHE A 305 -27.16 26.92 -18.46
C PHE A 305 -27.26 25.45 -18.92
N ALA A 306 -26.93 25.18 -20.19
CA ALA A 306 -26.96 23.82 -20.71
C ALA A 306 -25.95 22.86 -20.03
N ARG A 307 -24.83 23.38 -19.54
CA ARG A 307 -23.84 22.59 -18.81
C ARG A 307 -24.18 22.35 -17.34
N GLU A 308 -24.96 23.22 -16.72
CA GLU A 308 -25.32 23.14 -15.29
C GLU A 308 -26.58 22.33 -15.04
N GLN A 309 -27.40 22.09 -16.05
CA GLN A 309 -28.63 21.31 -15.92
C GLN A 309 -28.52 19.95 -16.61
N PRO A 310 -29.15 18.90 -16.07
CA PRO A 310 -29.22 17.63 -16.79
C PRO A 310 -30.02 17.85 -18.10
N ILE A 311 -29.45 17.38 -19.22
CA ILE A 311 -30.08 17.48 -20.52
C ILE A 311 -31.29 16.55 -20.54
N GLU A 312 -32.45 17.09 -20.89
CA GLU A 312 -33.66 16.28 -21.08
C GLU A 312 -33.69 15.71 -22.51
N LEU A 313 -33.21 14.50 -22.66
CA LEU A 313 -33.23 13.79 -23.94
C LEU A 313 -34.66 13.32 -24.23
N THR A 314 -35.36 14.04 -25.08
CA THR A 314 -36.71 13.71 -25.58
C THR A 314 -36.68 13.31 -27.05
N THR A 315 -37.72 12.65 -27.52
CA THR A 315 -37.89 12.42 -28.97
C THR A 315 -38.31 13.74 -29.65
N ILE A 316 -37.56 14.13 -30.67
CA ILE A 316 -37.72 15.37 -31.42
C ILE A 316 -38.04 15.02 -32.87
N HIS A 317 -39.14 15.55 -33.39
CA HIS A 317 -39.47 15.45 -34.82
C HIS A 317 -38.62 16.45 -35.62
N VAL A 318 -37.78 15.92 -36.49
CA VAL A 318 -36.78 16.70 -37.27
C VAL A 318 -37.46 17.73 -38.13
N ASP A 319 -38.53 17.36 -38.85
CA ASP A 319 -39.32 18.27 -39.69
C ASP A 319 -39.84 19.48 -38.92
N THR A 320 -40.40 19.27 -37.73
CA THR A 320 -40.94 20.34 -36.90
C THR A 320 -39.88 21.39 -36.53
N VAL A 321 -38.69 20.93 -36.11
CA VAL A 321 -37.58 21.84 -35.75
C VAL A 321 -37.05 22.57 -36.98
N LEU A 322 -36.92 21.88 -38.11
CA LEU A 322 -36.48 22.52 -39.36
C LEU A 322 -37.45 23.55 -39.84
N ASP A 323 -38.79 23.29 -39.81
CA ASP A 323 -39.79 24.26 -40.19
C ASP A 323 -39.73 25.52 -39.30
N GLU A 324 -39.63 25.36 -37.96
CA GLU A 324 -39.45 26.49 -37.03
C GLU A 324 -38.20 27.34 -37.38
N ILE A 325 -37.12 26.68 -37.79
CA ILE A 325 -35.86 27.37 -38.17
C ILE A 325 -35.98 28.07 -39.50
N ILE A 326 -36.59 27.42 -40.50
CA ILE A 326 -36.77 27.98 -41.84
C ILE A 326 -37.67 29.22 -41.76
N ASP A 327 -38.76 29.17 -41.02
CA ASP A 327 -39.64 30.33 -40.76
C ASP A 327 -38.81 31.49 -40.16
N ALA A 328 -37.95 31.21 -39.20
CA ALA A 328 -37.12 32.22 -38.52
C ALA A 328 -36.07 32.86 -39.43
N VAL A 329 -35.62 32.18 -40.48
CA VAL A 329 -34.56 32.68 -41.41
C VAL A 329 -35.13 33.02 -42.83
N SER A 330 -36.43 32.76 -43.10
CA SER A 330 -37.03 32.87 -44.41
C SER A 330 -36.79 34.22 -45.12
N LEU A 331 -36.99 35.32 -44.38
CA LEU A 331 -36.75 36.67 -44.92
C LEU A 331 -35.31 36.88 -45.32
N GLN A 332 -34.36 36.39 -44.55
CA GLN A 332 -32.92 36.51 -44.82
C GLN A 332 -32.50 35.63 -46.00
N LEU A 333 -33.11 34.45 -46.19
CA LEU A 333 -32.89 33.59 -47.35
C LEU A 333 -33.32 34.28 -48.64
N VAL A 334 -34.52 34.90 -48.61
CA VAL A 334 -35.03 35.66 -49.75
C VAL A 334 -34.20 36.91 -50.08
N GLU A 335 -33.82 37.68 -49.02
CA GLU A 335 -32.97 38.87 -49.20
C GLU A 335 -31.59 38.57 -49.85
N LYS A 336 -31.06 37.37 -49.60
CA LYS A 336 -29.75 36.92 -50.09
C LYS A 336 -29.85 36.03 -51.34
N ASP A 337 -31.01 35.76 -51.87
CA ASP A 337 -31.28 34.82 -52.97
C ASP A 337 -30.71 33.41 -52.73
N ILE A 338 -30.80 32.91 -51.48
CA ILE A 338 -30.29 31.60 -51.08
C ILE A 338 -31.44 30.58 -51.16
N LYS A 339 -31.21 29.48 -51.90
CA LYS A 339 -32.13 28.35 -51.98
C LYS A 339 -31.81 27.33 -50.92
N LEU A 340 -32.83 26.94 -50.11
CA LEU A 340 -32.73 25.88 -49.13
C LEU A 340 -33.37 24.60 -49.66
N VAL A 341 -32.66 23.47 -49.63
CA VAL A 341 -33.10 22.15 -50.09
C VAL A 341 -33.07 21.19 -48.91
N GLN A 342 -34.15 20.45 -48.72
CA GLN A 342 -34.25 19.47 -47.64
C GLN A 342 -34.38 18.05 -48.20
N GLN A 343 -33.67 17.09 -47.59
CA GLN A 343 -33.73 15.66 -47.89
C GLN A 343 -33.82 14.90 -46.54
N ILE A 344 -35.03 14.78 -46.01
CA ILE A 344 -35.29 14.23 -44.66
C ILE A 344 -35.75 12.79 -44.80
N HIS A 345 -34.87 11.85 -44.46
CA HIS A 345 -35.11 10.41 -44.43
C HIS A 345 -35.22 9.85 -42.97
N LEU A 346 -34.97 10.72 -41.97
CA LEU A 346 -35.09 10.41 -40.55
C LEU A 346 -36.08 11.35 -39.92
N SER A 347 -37.19 10.81 -39.39
CA SER A 347 -38.30 11.59 -38.80
C SER A 347 -38.05 12.04 -37.36
N GLU A 348 -37.28 11.26 -36.60
CA GLU A 348 -37.10 11.49 -35.17
C GLU A 348 -35.65 11.36 -34.75
N ILE A 349 -35.21 12.19 -33.80
CA ILE A 349 -33.92 12.11 -33.13
C ILE A 349 -34.12 12.23 -31.62
N ARG A 350 -33.18 11.71 -30.84
CA ARG A 350 -33.15 11.90 -29.38
C ARG A 350 -32.28 13.09 -29.03
N GLY A 351 -32.83 14.06 -28.28
CA GLY A 351 -32.06 15.23 -27.87
C GLY A 351 -32.87 16.22 -27.03
N ASP A 352 -32.23 17.31 -26.64
CA ASP A 352 -32.90 18.48 -26.09
C ASP A 352 -33.35 19.41 -27.25
N LYS A 353 -34.66 19.64 -27.36
CA LYS A 353 -35.23 20.43 -28.48
C LYS A 353 -34.61 21.82 -28.59
N THR A 354 -34.37 22.49 -27.47
CA THR A 354 -33.83 23.86 -27.44
C THR A 354 -32.39 23.89 -27.93
N LEU A 355 -31.58 22.92 -27.47
CA LEU A 355 -30.18 22.82 -27.86
C LEU A 355 -30.03 22.39 -29.34
N ILE A 356 -30.84 21.45 -29.81
CA ILE A 356 -30.83 21.02 -31.22
C ILE A 356 -31.29 22.18 -32.12
N TYR A 357 -32.35 22.92 -31.75
CA TYR A 357 -32.72 24.14 -32.47
C TYR A 357 -31.58 25.14 -32.54
N MET A 358 -30.90 25.40 -31.41
CA MET A 358 -29.75 26.33 -31.34
C MET A 358 -28.56 25.85 -32.20
N LEU A 359 -28.31 24.54 -32.20
CA LEU A 359 -27.27 23.92 -33.04
C LEU A 359 -27.56 24.19 -34.55
N LEU A 360 -28.74 23.79 -35.02
CA LEU A 360 -29.10 23.87 -36.41
C LEU A 360 -29.19 25.31 -36.90
N ILE A 361 -29.79 26.23 -36.14
CA ILE A 361 -29.90 27.63 -36.51
C ILE A 361 -28.54 28.35 -36.60
N ASN A 362 -27.59 27.95 -35.72
CA ASN A 362 -26.20 28.45 -35.79
C ASN A 362 -25.51 27.97 -37.06
N LEU A 363 -25.67 26.72 -37.45
CA LEU A 363 -25.05 26.16 -38.67
C LEU A 363 -25.66 26.80 -39.93
N ILE A 364 -26.99 26.88 -40.01
CA ILE A 364 -27.67 27.53 -41.15
C ILE A 364 -27.23 28.99 -41.28
N LYS A 365 -27.19 29.75 -40.14
CA LYS A 365 -26.71 31.13 -40.17
C LYS A 365 -25.22 31.25 -40.61
N ASN A 366 -24.38 30.33 -40.22
CA ASN A 366 -23.00 30.29 -40.68
C ASN A 366 -22.93 30.05 -42.19
N SER A 367 -23.68 29.10 -42.72
CA SER A 367 -23.80 28.85 -44.16
C SER A 367 -24.26 30.08 -44.93
N MET A 368 -25.31 30.77 -44.42
CA MET A 368 -25.82 32.02 -45.00
C MET A 368 -24.79 33.16 -44.98
N GLN A 369 -23.91 33.21 -43.97
CA GLN A 369 -22.81 34.20 -43.87
C GLN A 369 -21.65 33.90 -44.80
N ALA A 370 -21.45 32.62 -45.14
CA ALA A 370 -20.41 32.19 -46.08
C ALA A 370 -20.75 32.49 -47.53
N MET A 371 -21.99 32.88 -47.84
CA MET A 371 -22.46 33.24 -49.17
C MET A 371 -22.73 34.76 -49.25
N GLU A 372 -22.28 35.42 -50.31
CA GLU A 372 -22.48 36.86 -50.48
C GLU A 372 -23.84 37.15 -51.12
N ASP A 373 -24.05 36.73 -52.38
CA ASP A 373 -25.29 36.88 -53.12
C ASP A 373 -25.60 35.58 -53.89
N GLY A 374 -26.68 34.92 -53.51
CA GLY A 374 -27.08 33.63 -54.05
C GLY A 374 -26.34 32.44 -53.49
N GLY A 375 -26.95 31.30 -53.53
CA GLY A 375 -26.35 30.04 -53.10
C GLY A 375 -27.33 28.94 -52.77
N ILE A 376 -26.83 27.81 -52.33
CA ILE A 376 -27.62 26.65 -52.00
C ILE A 376 -27.19 26.13 -50.61
N ILE A 377 -28.17 25.94 -49.72
CA ILE A 377 -27.99 25.20 -48.46
C ILE A 377 -28.78 23.89 -48.59
N GLU A 378 -28.09 22.76 -48.46
CA GLU A 378 -28.69 21.43 -48.44
C GLU A 378 -28.69 20.91 -47.02
N ILE A 379 -29.84 20.44 -46.53
CA ILE A 379 -30.02 19.81 -45.22
C ILE A 379 -30.44 18.37 -45.44
N GLU A 380 -29.66 17.43 -44.96
CA GLU A 380 -29.96 16.00 -44.99
C GLU A 380 -30.11 15.45 -43.57
N ALA A 381 -31.09 14.58 -43.36
CA ALA A 381 -31.25 13.83 -42.15
C ALA A 381 -31.46 12.34 -42.48
N TYR A 382 -30.62 11.46 -42.01
CA TYR A 382 -30.69 10.04 -42.26
C TYR A 382 -30.07 9.23 -41.12
N GLU A 383 -30.35 7.92 -41.11
CA GLU A 383 -29.77 7.00 -40.17
C GLU A 383 -28.62 6.19 -40.79
N GLU A 384 -27.50 6.10 -40.11
CA GLU A 384 -26.36 5.31 -40.52
C GLU A 384 -25.70 4.64 -39.32
N ASN A 385 -25.49 3.32 -39.41
CA ASN A 385 -24.87 2.53 -38.31
C ASN A 385 -25.54 2.73 -36.94
N ASN A 386 -26.86 2.87 -36.91
CA ASN A 386 -27.64 3.09 -35.70
C ASN A 386 -27.42 4.48 -35.05
N ASN A 387 -26.83 5.42 -35.79
CA ASN A 387 -26.68 6.81 -35.38
C ASN A 387 -27.56 7.69 -36.25
N SER A 388 -28.13 8.72 -35.65
CA SER A 388 -28.84 9.77 -36.36
C SER A 388 -27.87 10.78 -36.93
N ILE A 389 -27.88 11.00 -38.25
CA ILE A 389 -26.98 11.93 -38.92
C ILE A 389 -27.78 13.11 -39.45
N LEU A 390 -27.36 14.32 -39.04
CA LEU A 390 -27.84 15.58 -39.59
C LEU A 390 -26.65 16.23 -40.34
N SER A 391 -26.82 16.48 -41.63
CA SER A 391 -25.81 17.09 -42.48
C SER A 391 -26.29 18.43 -43.04
N ILE A 392 -25.47 19.46 -42.95
CA ILE A 392 -25.74 20.76 -43.52
C ILE A 392 -24.57 21.09 -44.46
N ARG A 393 -24.90 21.26 -45.74
CA ARG A 393 -23.95 21.60 -46.79
C ARG A 393 -24.27 22.98 -47.37
N ASP A 394 -23.26 23.78 -47.57
CA ASP A 394 -23.33 25.03 -48.34
C ASP A 394 -22.33 25.05 -49.51
N ASN A 395 -22.60 25.89 -50.51
CA ASN A 395 -21.69 26.17 -51.60
C ASN A 395 -21.01 27.55 -51.46
N GLY A 396 -20.77 27.97 -50.19
CA GLY A 396 -20.14 29.25 -49.90
C GLY A 396 -18.63 29.27 -50.12
N ILE A 397 -17.96 30.28 -49.55
CA ILE A 397 -16.51 30.52 -49.74
C ILE A 397 -15.63 29.40 -49.20
N GLY A 398 -16.16 28.47 -48.40
CA GLY A 398 -15.40 27.41 -47.79
C GLY A 398 -14.39 27.89 -46.72
N ILE A 399 -13.64 26.95 -46.16
CA ILE A 399 -12.67 27.15 -45.08
C ILE A 399 -11.32 26.56 -45.48
N PRO A 400 -10.21 27.30 -45.33
CA PRO A 400 -8.87 26.76 -45.56
C PRO A 400 -8.56 25.57 -44.68
N LYS A 401 -7.91 24.53 -45.22
CA LYS A 401 -7.64 23.27 -44.49
C LYS A 401 -6.82 23.47 -43.20
N ASP A 402 -5.88 24.41 -43.22
CA ASP A 402 -5.03 24.75 -42.07
C ASP A 402 -5.77 25.43 -40.93
N LYS A 403 -7.05 25.80 -41.12
CA LYS A 403 -7.90 26.46 -40.13
C LYS A 403 -9.03 25.57 -39.58
N LEU A 404 -9.23 24.37 -40.15
CA LEU A 404 -10.35 23.50 -39.77
C LEU A 404 -10.31 23.09 -38.29
N GLU A 405 -9.12 22.90 -37.70
CA GLU A 405 -8.98 22.59 -36.27
C GLU A 405 -9.25 23.79 -35.35
N ASP A 406 -9.02 25.02 -35.88
CA ASP A 406 -9.14 26.25 -35.10
C ASP A 406 -10.57 26.81 -35.10
N ILE A 407 -11.36 26.58 -36.16
CA ILE A 407 -12.71 27.18 -36.31
C ILE A 407 -13.71 26.76 -35.24
N VAL A 408 -13.45 25.66 -34.55
CA VAL A 408 -14.25 25.18 -33.43
C VAL A 408 -13.78 25.70 -32.06
N LYS A 409 -12.71 26.53 -32.04
CA LYS A 409 -12.26 27.24 -30.83
C LYS A 409 -13.13 28.47 -30.59
N PRO A 410 -13.40 28.85 -29.35
CA PRO A 410 -14.19 30.05 -29.06
C PRO A 410 -13.49 31.30 -29.61
N PHE A 411 -14.27 32.27 -30.12
CA PHE A 411 -13.83 33.55 -30.66
C PHE A 411 -12.91 33.46 -31.89
N PHE A 412 -12.63 32.26 -32.42
CA PHE A 412 -11.82 32.10 -33.62
C PHE A 412 -12.57 32.53 -34.89
N ARG A 413 -11.86 33.16 -35.78
CA ARG A 413 -12.38 33.68 -37.09
C ARG A 413 -11.29 33.60 -38.14
N VAL A 414 -11.63 33.06 -39.29
CA VAL A 414 -10.70 32.96 -40.45
C VAL A 414 -10.29 34.35 -40.95
N ASP A 415 -11.24 35.30 -41.02
CA ASP A 415 -10.98 36.68 -41.45
C ASP A 415 -11.63 37.69 -40.49
N LYS A 416 -10.80 38.42 -39.74
CA LYS A 416 -11.23 39.44 -38.75
C LYS A 416 -11.79 40.70 -39.39
N SER A 417 -11.43 41.03 -40.66
CA SER A 417 -11.82 42.26 -41.32
C SER A 417 -13.23 42.20 -41.97
N ARG A 418 -13.50 41.09 -42.66
CA ARG A 418 -14.79 40.85 -43.37
C ARG A 418 -15.92 40.61 -42.35
N SER A 419 -15.62 39.88 -41.29
CA SER A 419 -16.61 39.48 -40.32
C SER A 419 -17.03 40.56 -39.30
N ARG A 420 -16.33 41.75 -39.26
CA ARG A 420 -16.84 42.93 -38.53
C ARG A 420 -18.11 43.50 -39.18
N LYS A 421 -18.25 43.39 -40.50
CA LYS A 421 -19.42 43.84 -41.26
C LYS A 421 -20.64 42.89 -41.07
N THR A 422 -20.39 41.60 -40.87
CA THR A 422 -21.41 40.56 -40.77
C THR A 422 -21.82 40.19 -39.31
N GLY A 423 -21.12 40.75 -38.27
CA GLY A 423 -21.61 40.73 -36.89
C GLY A 423 -21.33 39.43 -36.07
N GLY A 424 -20.56 38.46 -36.58
CA GLY A 424 -20.34 37.20 -35.90
C GLY A 424 -19.26 37.28 -34.77
N ALA A 425 -19.54 36.79 -33.59
CA ALA A 425 -18.58 36.78 -32.46
C ALA A 425 -17.57 35.60 -32.46
N GLY A 426 -17.59 34.71 -33.47
CA GLY A 426 -16.73 33.53 -33.51
C GLY A 426 -17.10 32.45 -32.46
N LEU A 427 -18.31 32.49 -31.96
CA LEU A 427 -18.81 31.53 -30.95
C LEU A 427 -19.69 30.42 -31.56
N GLY A 428 -20.19 30.59 -32.81
CA GLY A 428 -21.22 29.71 -33.38
C GLY A 428 -20.79 28.23 -33.46
N LEU A 429 -19.64 27.94 -34.09
CA LEU A 429 -19.15 26.56 -34.26
C LEU A 429 -18.67 25.96 -32.92
N TRP A 430 -18.08 26.77 -32.04
CA TRP A 430 -17.76 26.31 -30.67
C TRP A 430 -19.00 25.87 -29.92
N ILE A 431 -20.11 26.66 -29.98
CA ILE A 431 -21.41 26.30 -29.43
C ILE A 431 -21.93 24.99 -30.01
N CYS A 432 -21.82 24.85 -31.34
CA CYS A 432 -22.24 23.61 -32.00
C CYS A 432 -21.48 22.40 -31.52
N LYS A 433 -20.15 22.50 -31.41
CA LYS A 433 -19.30 21.44 -30.86
C LYS A 433 -19.68 21.08 -29.39
N ASP A 434 -19.97 22.08 -28.56
CA ASP A 434 -20.34 21.89 -27.18
C ASP A 434 -21.69 21.19 -27.05
N ILE A 435 -22.71 21.63 -27.82
CA ILE A 435 -24.04 21.01 -27.84
C ILE A 435 -23.94 19.55 -28.30
N VAL A 436 -23.19 19.26 -29.35
CA VAL A 436 -23.00 17.88 -29.84
C VAL A 436 -22.31 17.02 -28.81
N SER A 437 -21.29 17.54 -28.11
CA SER A 437 -20.61 16.84 -27.01
C SER A 437 -21.56 16.55 -25.83
N LEU A 438 -22.44 17.47 -25.50
CA LEU A 438 -23.46 17.29 -24.47
C LEU A 438 -24.45 16.18 -24.82
N HIS A 439 -24.71 15.95 -26.10
CA HIS A 439 -25.53 14.85 -26.61
C HIS A 439 -24.74 13.56 -26.85
N HIS A 440 -23.47 13.48 -26.41
CA HIS A 440 -22.56 12.34 -26.64
C HIS A 440 -22.33 12.04 -28.12
N GLY A 441 -22.49 13.03 -28.98
CA GLY A 441 -22.33 12.94 -30.42
C GLY A 441 -20.96 13.39 -30.92
N GLU A 442 -20.79 13.38 -32.24
CA GLU A 442 -19.59 13.83 -32.93
C GLU A 442 -19.93 14.90 -33.98
N LEU A 443 -19.10 15.95 -34.07
CA LEU A 443 -19.22 17.02 -35.06
C LEU A 443 -18.05 16.90 -36.05
N ILE A 444 -18.36 16.63 -37.33
CA ILE A 444 -17.38 16.51 -38.41
C ILE A 444 -17.57 17.70 -39.36
N ILE A 445 -16.48 18.38 -39.70
CA ILE A 445 -16.48 19.51 -40.60
C ILE A 445 -15.55 19.22 -41.78
N GLU A 446 -16.10 19.19 -42.99
CA GLU A 446 -15.39 19.03 -44.23
C GLU A 446 -15.53 20.32 -45.06
N SER A 447 -14.46 20.93 -45.47
CA SER A 447 -14.51 22.16 -46.25
C SER A 447 -13.34 22.29 -47.20
N GLU A 448 -13.60 22.91 -48.35
CA GLU A 448 -12.59 23.29 -49.34
C GLU A 448 -12.85 24.73 -49.79
N LEU A 449 -11.79 25.51 -49.86
CA LEU A 449 -11.88 26.91 -50.23
C LEU A 449 -12.56 27.05 -51.61
N GLU A 450 -13.53 27.98 -51.75
CA GLU A 450 -14.34 28.25 -52.93
C GLU A 450 -15.28 27.12 -53.39
N LYS A 451 -15.40 26.03 -52.60
CA LYS A 451 -16.31 24.92 -52.90
C LYS A 451 -17.43 24.73 -51.87
N GLY A 452 -17.30 25.41 -50.72
CA GLY A 452 -18.28 25.34 -49.64
C GLY A 452 -17.87 24.48 -48.46
N THR A 453 -18.82 24.27 -47.57
CA THR A 453 -18.62 23.54 -46.30
C THR A 453 -19.71 22.51 -46.10
N ILE A 454 -19.34 21.35 -45.52
CA ILE A 454 -20.26 20.32 -45.06
C ILE A 454 -20.01 20.15 -43.55
N VAL A 455 -21.07 20.28 -42.75
CA VAL A 455 -21.05 20.01 -41.32
C VAL A 455 -21.95 18.82 -41.06
N LYS A 456 -21.38 17.73 -40.59
CA LYS A 456 -22.12 16.51 -40.20
C LYS A 456 -22.18 16.42 -38.68
N ILE A 457 -23.35 16.15 -38.15
CA ILE A 457 -23.66 15.94 -36.73
C ILE A 457 -24.08 14.48 -36.60
N ILE A 458 -23.37 13.72 -35.80
CA ILE A 458 -23.63 12.30 -35.53
C ILE A 458 -24.15 12.20 -34.08
N LEU A 459 -25.37 11.78 -33.90
CA LEU A 459 -26.00 11.59 -32.59
C LEU A 459 -26.29 10.09 -32.38
N PRO A 460 -26.00 9.53 -31.15
CA PRO A 460 -26.25 8.12 -30.82
C PRO A 460 -27.74 7.80 -30.71
#